data_88e01ec5bb3be1147509490b66ac6987
#
_entry.id   88e01ec5bb3be1147509490b66ac6987
#
_cell.length_a   1.000
_cell.length_b   1.000
_cell.length_c   1.000
_cell.angle_alpha   90.00
_cell.angle_beta   90.00
_cell.angle_gamma   90.00
#
_symmetry.space_group_name_H-M   'P 1'
#
loop_
_entity.id
_entity.type
_entity.pdbx_description
1 polymer ?
#
loop_
_entity_poly.entity_id
_entity_poly.type
_entity_poly.pdbx_seq_one_letter_code
_entity_poly.pdbx_strand_id
1 'polypeptide(L)'
;MNLRIGLAFGGLLAAAVALPAPGFAQQKFITIGTGGVTGVYYAVGGAICRLMNKDRKAHGIRCSVESTGGSVFNVNTIKAGELDFGMAQSDVQYNATKGVAQFKDGAFSDLRAVFSVHPEPFTVVARKEAGIKKFEDLKGKRMNVGNPGSGTRASMDELLDAMGWKLGDFSLASELKADEHGPALCDNKIDAFFYAVGHPSANIQDPITACGAQLVPLTGAAVDKLVKDRPYYAKVNIPGGLYAGNPNPTPTYGVLATMVTSAKVPEETVYQLVKAVFENFEEFKKLHPAFAALEPKEMVKNGVSAPLHPGAAKYYKEKGWM
;
A
#
# COMPACT_ATOMS: atom_id res chain seq x y z
N MET A 1 -20.19 -32.87 91.42
CA MET A 1 -21.31 -32.07 90.83
C MET A 1 -20.68 -31.13 89.85
N ASN A 2 -20.55 -31.60 88.60
CA ASN A 2 -19.79 -30.87 87.55
C ASN A 2 -20.79 -30.33 86.53
N LEU A 3 -20.87 -28.99 86.45
CA LEU A 3 -21.70 -28.25 85.55
C LEU A 3 -20.90 -28.02 84.25
N ARG A 4 -21.34 -28.57 83.10
CA ARG A 4 -20.76 -28.29 81.80
C ARG A 4 -21.61 -27.22 81.09
N ILE A 5 -21.00 -26.06 80.85
CA ILE A 5 -21.56 -24.96 80.06
C ILE A 5 -21.14 -25.20 78.60
N GLY A 6 -22.12 -25.47 77.71
CA GLY A 6 -21.90 -25.58 76.26
C GLY A 6 -22.00 -24.19 75.57
N LEU A 7 -20.90 -23.75 74.93
CA LEU A 7 -20.92 -22.59 74.04
C LEU A 7 -21.37 -23.04 72.63
N ALA A 8 -22.47 -22.50 72.18
CA ALA A 8 -22.92 -22.60 70.77
C ALA A 8 -22.25 -21.48 69.97
N PHE A 9 -21.37 -21.87 68.99
CA PHE A 9 -20.83 -20.97 68.01
C PHE A 9 -21.83 -20.92 66.81
N GLY A 10 -22.52 -19.78 66.64
CA GLY A 10 -23.31 -19.46 65.49
C GLY A 10 -22.41 -18.94 64.37
N GLY A 11 -22.19 -19.77 63.34
CA GLY A 11 -21.46 -19.35 62.13
C GLY A 11 -22.35 -18.50 61.23
N LEU A 12 -22.07 -17.19 61.11
CA LEU A 12 -22.61 -16.35 60.03
C LEU A 12 -21.90 -16.70 58.72
N LEU A 13 -22.59 -17.36 57.79
CA LEU A 13 -22.16 -17.44 56.36
C LEU A 13 -22.38 -16.08 55.69
N ALA A 14 -21.31 -15.32 55.50
CA ALA A 14 -21.33 -14.13 54.65
C ALA A 14 -21.31 -14.60 53.18
N ALA A 15 -22.44 -14.52 52.49
CA ALA A 15 -22.51 -14.70 51.05
C ALA A 15 -21.80 -13.53 50.34
N ALA A 16 -20.58 -13.75 49.88
CA ALA A 16 -19.88 -12.80 49.00
C ALA A 16 -20.56 -12.73 47.64
N VAL A 17 -21.31 -11.67 47.38
CA VAL A 17 -21.84 -11.35 46.06
C VAL A 17 -20.65 -10.92 45.21
N ALA A 18 -20.14 -11.81 44.35
CA ALA A 18 -19.15 -11.50 43.35
C ALA A 18 -19.80 -10.61 42.28
N LEU A 19 -19.58 -9.30 42.37
CA LEU A 19 -19.91 -8.37 41.29
C LEU A 19 -19.01 -8.75 40.08
N PRO A 20 -19.58 -8.92 38.86
CA PRO A 20 -18.76 -9.14 37.67
C PRO A 20 -17.85 -7.90 37.47
N ALA A 21 -16.55 -8.11 37.54
CA ALA A 21 -15.59 -7.09 37.18
C ALA A 21 -15.88 -6.65 35.73
N PRO A 22 -15.85 -5.32 35.43
CA PRO A 22 -15.99 -4.87 34.05
C PRO A 22 -14.88 -5.54 33.25
N GLY A 23 -15.27 -6.46 32.36
CA GLY A 23 -14.35 -7.11 31.44
C GLY A 23 -13.67 -6.02 30.63
N PHE A 24 -12.39 -5.78 30.83
CA PHE A 24 -11.60 -4.99 29.90
C PHE A 24 -11.68 -5.73 28.57
N ALA A 25 -12.40 -5.15 27.60
CA ALA A 25 -12.40 -5.68 26.24
C ALA A 25 -10.93 -5.80 25.81
N GLN A 26 -10.49 -7.01 25.49
CA GLN A 26 -9.11 -7.26 25.09
C GLN A 26 -8.80 -6.38 23.89
N GLN A 27 -7.84 -5.46 24.05
CA GLN A 27 -7.44 -4.54 22.99
C GLN A 27 -6.96 -5.33 21.78
N LYS A 28 -7.61 -5.15 20.64
CA LYS A 28 -7.21 -5.77 19.38
C LYS A 28 -6.15 -4.93 18.70
N PHE A 29 -5.10 -5.56 18.23
CA PHE A 29 -4.05 -4.92 17.44
C PHE A 29 -4.25 -5.28 15.98
N ILE A 30 -4.04 -4.32 15.09
CA ILE A 30 -3.97 -4.52 13.65
C ILE A 30 -2.72 -3.84 13.10
N THR A 31 -2.13 -4.46 12.07
CA THR A 31 -0.94 -3.96 11.41
C THR A 31 -1.21 -3.75 9.93
N ILE A 32 -0.77 -2.60 9.39
CA ILE A 32 -0.85 -2.28 7.97
C ILE A 32 0.56 -2.30 7.38
N GLY A 33 0.83 -3.29 6.51
CA GLY A 33 2.05 -3.34 5.71
C GLY A 33 2.03 -2.28 4.60
N THR A 34 3.14 -1.60 4.39
CA THR A 34 3.22 -0.46 3.46
C THR A 34 4.32 -0.64 2.41
N GLY A 35 5.33 0.18 2.43
CA GLY A 35 6.53 0.20 1.60
C GLY A 35 7.62 0.96 2.33
N GLY A 36 8.59 1.52 1.62
CA GLY A 36 9.61 2.39 2.19
C GLY A 36 9.00 3.64 2.85
N VAL A 37 9.66 4.14 3.91
CA VAL A 37 9.14 5.24 4.74
C VAL A 37 9.01 6.57 3.99
N THR A 38 9.76 6.77 2.91
CA THR A 38 9.70 7.96 2.05
C THR A 38 8.67 7.84 0.93
N GLY A 39 8.03 6.66 0.78
CA GLY A 39 6.99 6.39 -0.21
C GLY A 39 5.59 6.73 0.29
N VAL A 40 4.66 6.92 -0.65
CA VAL A 40 3.28 7.33 -0.33
C VAL A 40 2.49 6.23 0.41
N TYR A 41 2.81 4.95 0.24
CA TYR A 41 2.17 3.85 1.00
C TYR A 41 2.32 4.03 2.51
N TYR A 42 3.51 4.44 2.97
CA TYR A 42 3.74 4.67 4.40
C TYR A 42 2.88 5.83 4.92
N ALA A 43 2.75 6.90 4.13
CA ALA A 43 1.86 8.01 4.44
C ALA A 43 0.38 7.58 4.51
N VAL A 44 -0.08 6.71 3.57
CA VAL A 44 -1.44 6.15 3.58
C VAL A 44 -1.69 5.34 4.85
N GLY A 45 -0.83 4.37 5.15
CA GLY A 45 -0.96 3.53 6.35
C GLY A 45 -0.95 4.35 7.63
N GLY A 46 -0.05 5.34 7.72
CA GLY A 46 0.04 6.28 8.84
C GLY A 46 -1.22 7.11 9.02
N ALA A 47 -1.78 7.64 7.92
CA ALA A 47 -3.04 8.39 7.92
C ALA A 47 -4.22 7.54 8.42
N ILE A 48 -4.36 6.31 7.88
CA ILE A 48 -5.40 5.38 8.30
C ILE A 48 -5.26 5.03 9.79
N CYS A 49 -4.05 4.65 10.23
CA CYS A 49 -3.84 4.32 11.65
C CYS A 49 -4.08 5.51 12.58
N ARG A 50 -3.74 6.73 12.15
CA ARG A 50 -4.07 7.95 12.90
C ARG A 50 -5.57 8.09 13.12
N LEU A 51 -6.39 7.94 12.07
CA LEU A 51 -7.84 8.04 12.14
C LEU A 51 -8.44 6.89 12.98
N MET A 52 -8.00 5.66 12.75
CA MET A 52 -8.40 4.50 13.56
C MET A 52 -8.12 4.70 15.06
N ASN A 53 -6.92 5.15 15.39
CA ASN A 53 -6.50 5.31 16.79
C ASN A 53 -7.20 6.47 17.50
N LYS A 54 -7.79 7.43 16.77
CA LYS A 54 -8.60 8.54 17.32
C LYS A 54 -9.79 8.01 18.12
N ASP A 55 -10.48 7.00 17.56
CA ASP A 55 -11.69 6.42 18.15
C ASP A 55 -11.44 5.06 18.82
N ARG A 56 -10.16 4.71 19.09
CA ARG A 56 -9.76 3.41 19.67
C ARG A 56 -10.47 3.03 20.96
N LYS A 57 -10.89 4.01 21.75
CA LYS A 57 -11.63 3.75 23.00
C LYS A 57 -13.04 3.21 22.74
N ALA A 58 -13.64 3.58 21.60
CA ALA A 58 -14.99 3.15 21.21
C ALA A 58 -15.00 1.73 20.64
N HIS A 59 -14.04 1.39 19.76
CA HIS A 59 -14.03 0.10 19.08
C HIS A 59 -12.96 -0.89 19.58
N GLY A 60 -12.07 -0.49 20.49
CA GLY A 60 -11.07 -1.36 21.11
C GLY A 60 -9.90 -1.77 20.19
N ILE A 61 -9.77 -1.19 18.98
CA ILE A 61 -8.75 -1.56 18.01
C ILE A 61 -7.60 -0.54 18.02
N ARG A 62 -6.37 -1.02 18.10
CA ARG A 62 -5.16 -0.23 17.92
C ARG A 62 -4.49 -0.59 16.60
N CYS A 63 -4.24 0.43 15.78
CA CYS A 63 -3.59 0.31 14.48
C CYS A 63 -2.13 0.75 14.55
N SER A 64 -1.25 -0.02 13.90
CA SER A 64 0.15 0.31 13.66
C SER A 64 0.50 0.15 12.18
N VAL A 65 1.46 0.93 11.72
CA VAL A 65 1.97 0.88 10.36
C VAL A 65 3.35 0.23 10.34
N GLU A 66 3.61 -0.57 9.33
CA GLU A 66 4.88 -1.27 9.15
C GLU A 66 5.48 -0.92 7.78
N SER A 67 6.77 -0.54 7.79
CA SER A 67 7.55 -0.39 6.55
C SER A 67 7.96 -1.76 6.05
N THR A 68 7.70 -2.04 4.77
CA THR A 68 7.89 -3.36 4.17
C THR A 68 8.59 -3.29 2.82
N GLY A 69 8.75 -4.46 2.18
CA GLY A 69 9.25 -4.57 0.81
C GLY A 69 8.27 -4.12 -0.28
N GLY A 70 7.02 -3.81 0.05
CA GLY A 70 5.98 -3.35 -0.90
C GLY A 70 4.96 -4.43 -1.26
N SER A 71 4.29 -4.25 -2.39
CA SER A 71 3.02 -4.92 -2.73
C SER A 71 3.04 -6.44 -2.66
N VAL A 72 4.00 -7.10 -3.31
CA VAL A 72 4.08 -8.57 -3.34
C VAL A 72 4.42 -9.13 -1.96
N PHE A 73 5.34 -8.47 -1.24
CA PHE A 73 5.66 -8.80 0.14
C PHE A 73 4.39 -8.71 1.02
N ASN A 74 3.66 -7.59 0.96
CA ASN A 74 2.46 -7.38 1.78
C ASN A 74 1.40 -8.46 1.52
N VAL A 75 1.13 -8.78 0.25
CA VAL A 75 0.14 -9.81 -0.11
C VAL A 75 0.56 -11.19 0.42
N ASN A 76 1.84 -11.55 0.30
CA ASN A 76 2.35 -12.82 0.82
C ASN A 76 2.31 -12.88 2.36
N THR A 77 2.61 -11.79 3.05
CA THR A 77 2.59 -11.69 4.51
C THR A 77 1.15 -11.73 5.06
N ILE A 78 0.18 -11.12 4.33
CA ILE A 78 -1.25 -11.28 4.61
C ILE A 78 -1.69 -12.75 4.39
N LYS A 79 -1.22 -13.40 3.32
CA LYS A 79 -1.50 -14.82 3.06
C LYS A 79 -0.98 -15.72 4.16
N ALA A 80 0.18 -15.41 4.73
CA ALA A 80 0.77 -16.10 5.88
C ALA A 80 0.04 -15.81 7.20
N GLY A 81 -0.78 -14.76 7.27
CA GLY A 81 -1.49 -14.34 8.49
C GLY A 81 -0.64 -13.48 9.44
N GLU A 82 0.46 -12.92 8.96
CA GLU A 82 1.40 -12.10 9.73
C GLU A 82 1.09 -10.59 9.61
N LEU A 83 0.33 -10.18 8.60
CA LEU A 83 -0.24 -8.84 8.45
C LEU A 83 -1.77 -8.93 8.34
N ASP A 84 -2.47 -7.98 8.96
CA ASP A 84 -3.94 -7.88 8.84
C ASP A 84 -4.32 -7.17 7.54
N PHE A 85 -3.61 -6.10 7.19
CA PHE A 85 -3.84 -5.28 6.01
C PHE A 85 -2.52 -4.97 5.30
N GLY A 86 -2.62 -4.59 4.04
CA GLY A 86 -1.45 -4.14 3.29
C GLY A 86 -1.83 -3.23 2.13
N MET A 87 -0.89 -2.35 1.78
CA MET A 87 -0.94 -1.61 0.53
C MET A 87 -0.42 -2.48 -0.60
N ALA A 88 -1.14 -2.51 -1.70
CA ALA A 88 -0.74 -3.24 -2.89
C ALA A 88 -1.19 -2.50 -4.16
N GLN A 89 -0.37 -2.57 -5.20
CA GLN A 89 -0.75 -2.13 -6.54
C GLN A 89 -1.92 -2.97 -7.08
N SER A 90 -2.77 -2.37 -7.89
CA SER A 90 -3.94 -3.06 -8.46
C SER A 90 -3.58 -4.20 -9.42
N ASP A 91 -2.42 -4.15 -10.09
CA ASP A 91 -1.88 -5.25 -10.89
C ASP A 91 -1.44 -6.43 -9.99
N VAL A 92 -0.75 -6.16 -8.88
CA VAL A 92 -0.36 -7.18 -7.90
C VAL A 92 -1.59 -7.81 -7.24
N GLN A 93 -2.60 -7.01 -6.90
CA GLN A 93 -3.88 -7.50 -6.39
C GLN A 93 -4.56 -8.45 -7.40
N TYR A 94 -4.59 -8.06 -8.67
CA TYR A 94 -5.13 -8.89 -9.74
C TYR A 94 -4.34 -10.19 -9.89
N ASN A 95 -3.02 -10.10 -9.99
CA ASN A 95 -2.13 -11.25 -10.19
C ASN A 95 -2.24 -12.25 -9.02
N ALA A 96 -2.32 -11.75 -7.77
CA ALA A 96 -2.52 -12.60 -6.59
C ALA A 96 -3.86 -13.32 -6.60
N THR A 97 -4.93 -12.63 -6.99
CA THR A 97 -6.28 -13.21 -7.06
C THR A 97 -6.38 -14.27 -8.16
N LYS A 98 -5.69 -14.07 -9.29
CA LYS A 98 -5.72 -14.98 -10.45
C LYS A 98 -4.67 -16.09 -10.39
N GLY A 99 -3.67 -16.00 -9.51
CA GLY A 99 -2.58 -16.96 -9.46
C GLY A 99 -1.68 -16.90 -10.69
N VAL A 100 -1.34 -15.68 -11.13
CA VAL A 100 -0.49 -15.45 -12.30
C VAL A 100 0.75 -14.63 -11.93
N ALA A 101 1.71 -14.51 -12.84
CA ALA A 101 2.95 -13.77 -12.66
C ALA A 101 3.69 -14.20 -11.37
N GLN A 102 3.86 -13.32 -10.40
CA GLN A 102 4.55 -13.58 -9.13
C GLN A 102 3.81 -14.59 -8.23
N PHE A 103 2.57 -14.93 -8.55
CA PHE A 103 1.70 -15.83 -7.78
C PHE A 103 1.34 -17.11 -8.55
N LYS A 104 2.12 -17.49 -9.57
CA LYS A 104 1.91 -18.69 -10.39
C LYS A 104 1.90 -20.00 -9.60
N ASP A 105 2.56 -20.01 -8.43
CA ASP A 105 2.62 -21.18 -7.55
C ASP A 105 1.35 -21.35 -6.70
N GLY A 106 0.39 -20.46 -6.80
CA GLY A 106 -0.93 -20.56 -6.16
C GLY A 106 -1.61 -19.21 -5.93
N ALA A 107 -2.84 -19.10 -6.42
CA ALA A 107 -3.70 -17.95 -6.16
C ALA A 107 -3.92 -17.74 -4.66
N PHE A 108 -4.19 -16.51 -4.29
CA PHE A 108 -4.65 -16.16 -2.94
C PHE A 108 -6.16 -15.93 -2.96
N SER A 109 -6.94 -17.00 -2.87
CA SER A 109 -8.41 -16.97 -2.93
C SER A 109 -9.07 -16.20 -1.80
N ASP A 110 -8.40 -16.09 -0.64
CA ASP A 110 -8.87 -15.32 0.51
C ASP A 110 -8.50 -13.84 0.46
N LEU A 111 -7.79 -13.39 -0.58
CA LEU A 111 -7.50 -11.96 -0.75
C LEU A 111 -8.81 -11.17 -0.91
N ARG A 112 -8.92 -10.07 -0.18
CA ARG A 112 -10.05 -9.14 -0.25
C ARG A 112 -9.55 -7.72 -0.47
N ALA A 113 -10.24 -7.01 -1.35
CA ALA A 113 -10.06 -5.58 -1.50
C ALA A 113 -10.84 -4.83 -0.41
N VAL A 114 -10.29 -3.71 0.02
CA VAL A 114 -10.98 -2.79 0.92
C VAL A 114 -11.40 -1.55 0.11
N PHE A 115 -10.46 -0.77 -0.39
CA PHE A 115 -10.65 0.37 -1.31
C PHE A 115 -9.37 0.66 -2.09
N SER A 116 -9.48 1.44 -3.17
CA SER A 116 -8.31 2.04 -3.81
C SER A 116 -7.98 3.40 -3.19
N VAL A 117 -6.77 3.88 -3.40
CA VAL A 117 -6.34 5.18 -2.91
C VAL A 117 -5.90 6.05 -4.10
N HIS A 118 -4.64 6.36 -4.24
CA HIS A 118 -4.13 7.26 -5.26
C HIS A 118 -3.66 6.52 -6.52
N PRO A 119 -3.62 7.19 -7.68
CA PRO A 119 -2.93 6.66 -8.84
C PRO A 119 -1.42 6.54 -8.58
N GLU A 120 -0.80 5.55 -9.21
CA GLU A 120 0.63 5.29 -9.19
C GLU A 120 1.19 5.29 -10.62
N PRO A 121 1.49 6.48 -11.16
CA PRO A 121 2.22 6.57 -12.41
C PRO A 121 3.57 5.85 -12.31
N PHE A 122 3.89 5.01 -13.27
CA PHE A 122 5.21 4.42 -13.37
C PHE A 122 6.20 5.52 -13.74
N THR A 123 7.12 5.77 -12.85
CA THR A 123 8.02 6.92 -12.89
C THR A 123 9.42 6.46 -13.19
N VAL A 124 10.01 6.98 -14.26
CA VAL A 124 11.44 6.83 -14.55
C VAL A 124 12.13 8.13 -14.21
N VAL A 125 13.12 8.06 -13.34
CA VAL A 125 13.97 9.19 -12.96
C VAL A 125 15.39 8.88 -13.39
N ALA A 126 16.02 9.82 -14.09
CA ALA A 126 17.37 9.64 -14.62
C ALA A 126 18.28 10.83 -14.26
N ARG A 127 19.55 10.57 -14.11
CA ARG A 127 20.56 11.62 -14.04
C ARG A 127 20.60 12.37 -15.38
N LYS A 128 20.68 13.68 -15.32
CA LYS A 128 20.74 14.54 -16.51
C LYS A 128 21.92 14.18 -17.42
N GLU A 129 23.07 13.89 -16.84
CA GLU A 129 24.31 13.55 -17.54
C GLU A 129 24.27 12.17 -18.21
N ALA A 130 23.34 11.32 -17.84
CA ALA A 130 23.18 10.00 -18.48
C ALA A 130 22.59 10.08 -19.90
N GLY A 131 22.01 11.25 -20.27
CA GLY A 131 21.50 11.50 -21.61
C GLY A 131 20.25 10.70 -21.97
N ILE A 132 19.50 10.21 -20.99
CA ILE A 132 18.30 9.38 -21.14
C ILE A 132 17.10 10.28 -21.38
N LYS A 133 16.45 10.16 -22.55
CA LYS A 133 15.28 10.97 -22.94
C LYS A 133 14.01 10.15 -23.12
N LYS A 134 14.12 8.85 -23.30
CA LYS A 134 13.04 7.87 -23.44
C LYS A 134 13.46 6.55 -22.84
N PHE A 135 12.51 5.64 -22.61
CA PHE A 135 12.79 4.37 -21.92
C PHE A 135 13.81 3.50 -22.69
N GLU A 136 13.78 3.52 -24.02
CA GLU A 136 14.71 2.74 -24.84
C GLU A 136 16.19 3.16 -24.67
N ASP A 137 16.46 4.39 -24.23
CA ASP A 137 17.82 4.88 -23.97
C ASP A 137 18.44 4.23 -22.72
N LEU A 138 17.64 3.50 -21.92
CA LEU A 138 18.09 2.76 -20.75
C LEU A 138 18.89 1.49 -21.09
N LYS A 139 18.79 0.98 -22.31
CA LYS A 139 19.57 -0.18 -22.75
C LYS A 139 21.06 0.07 -22.58
N GLY A 140 21.74 -0.85 -21.89
CA GLY A 140 23.18 -0.69 -21.56
C GLY A 140 23.47 0.30 -20.43
N LYS A 141 22.48 0.92 -19.78
CA LYS A 141 22.67 1.80 -18.62
C LYS A 141 22.58 1.03 -17.30
N ARG A 142 23.00 1.69 -16.22
CA ARG A 142 22.85 1.19 -14.84
C ARG A 142 21.46 1.57 -14.33
N MET A 143 20.58 0.60 -14.22
CA MET A 143 19.16 0.81 -13.89
C MET A 143 18.81 0.18 -12.55
N ASN A 144 18.12 0.90 -11.66
CA ASN A 144 17.44 0.26 -10.54
C ASN A 144 16.05 -0.18 -10.99
N VAL A 145 15.80 -1.48 -10.93
CA VAL A 145 14.57 -2.14 -11.41
C VAL A 145 13.56 -2.43 -10.29
N GLY A 146 13.88 -2.00 -9.06
CA GLY A 146 13.08 -2.26 -7.86
C GLY A 146 13.50 -3.53 -7.12
N ASN A 147 13.28 -3.53 -5.80
CA ASN A 147 13.66 -4.65 -4.95
C ASN A 147 12.75 -5.87 -5.16
N PRO A 148 13.26 -7.09 -4.94
CA PRO A 148 12.44 -8.30 -4.93
C PRO A 148 11.29 -8.18 -3.92
N GLY A 149 10.10 -8.63 -4.30
CA GLY A 149 8.90 -8.52 -3.48
C GLY A 149 8.19 -7.15 -3.55
N SER A 150 8.72 -6.17 -4.29
CA SER A 150 8.00 -4.92 -4.56
C SER A 150 7.03 -5.04 -5.74
N GLY A 151 5.99 -4.21 -5.72
CA GLY A 151 5.13 -4.03 -6.88
C GLY A 151 5.86 -3.35 -8.04
N THR A 152 6.77 -2.42 -7.73
CA THR A 152 7.66 -1.79 -8.71
C THR A 152 8.41 -2.83 -9.55
N ARG A 153 9.03 -3.83 -8.92
CA ARG A 153 9.73 -4.90 -9.62
C ARG A 153 8.75 -5.76 -10.44
N ALA A 154 7.60 -6.08 -9.88
CA ALA A 154 6.58 -6.84 -10.60
C ALA A 154 6.14 -6.15 -11.90
N SER A 155 5.86 -4.85 -11.85
CA SER A 155 5.47 -4.06 -13.03
C SER A 155 6.63 -3.84 -14.01
N MET A 156 7.89 -3.71 -13.50
CA MET A 156 9.07 -3.65 -14.35
C MET A 156 9.26 -4.93 -15.14
N ASP A 157 9.10 -6.10 -14.52
CA ASP A 157 9.21 -7.39 -15.20
C ASP A 157 8.17 -7.51 -16.33
N GLU A 158 6.91 -7.08 -16.11
CA GLU A 158 5.89 -7.04 -17.17
C GLU A 158 6.25 -6.08 -18.31
N LEU A 159 6.83 -4.92 -17.98
CA LEU A 159 7.28 -3.96 -19.02
C LEU A 159 8.43 -4.53 -19.84
N LEU A 160 9.42 -5.15 -19.20
CA LEU A 160 10.55 -5.78 -19.89
C LEU A 160 10.07 -6.91 -20.82
N ASP A 161 9.15 -7.75 -20.36
CA ASP A 161 8.54 -8.80 -21.18
C ASP A 161 7.82 -8.22 -22.41
N ALA A 162 7.06 -7.15 -22.24
CA ALA A 162 6.36 -6.49 -23.33
C ALA A 162 7.30 -5.84 -24.36
N MET A 163 8.49 -5.43 -23.92
CA MET A 163 9.55 -4.89 -24.78
C MET A 163 10.45 -5.97 -25.38
N GLY A 164 10.35 -7.23 -24.94
CA GLY A 164 11.29 -8.30 -25.28
C GLY A 164 12.67 -8.08 -24.69
N TRP A 165 12.77 -7.37 -23.56
CA TRP A 165 14.01 -7.10 -22.84
C TRP A 165 14.20 -8.05 -21.67
N LYS A 166 15.43 -8.14 -21.22
CA LYS A 166 15.84 -8.90 -20.02
C LYS A 166 16.66 -8.00 -19.12
N LEU A 167 16.83 -8.39 -17.85
CA LEU A 167 17.72 -7.68 -16.91
C LEU A 167 19.16 -7.54 -17.43
N GLY A 168 19.64 -8.50 -18.20
CA GLY A 168 20.95 -8.45 -18.85
C GLY A 168 21.08 -7.43 -20.00
N ASP A 169 20.01 -6.78 -20.43
CA ASP A 169 20.06 -5.67 -21.37
C ASP A 169 20.52 -4.36 -20.72
N PHE A 170 20.53 -4.29 -19.38
CA PHE A 170 21.15 -3.22 -18.62
C PHE A 170 22.61 -3.57 -18.33
N SER A 171 23.50 -2.57 -18.23
CA SER A 171 24.87 -2.82 -17.79
C SER A 171 24.94 -3.17 -16.29
N LEU A 172 23.96 -2.70 -15.53
CA LEU A 172 23.68 -3.07 -14.15
C LEU A 172 22.17 -2.99 -13.93
N ALA A 173 21.55 -4.10 -13.55
CA ALA A 173 20.19 -4.12 -13.01
C ALA A 173 20.29 -4.21 -11.48
N SER A 174 20.22 -3.08 -10.78
CA SER A 174 20.23 -3.06 -9.32
C SER A 174 18.81 -3.23 -8.76
N GLU A 175 18.74 -3.80 -7.54
CA GLU A 175 17.47 -4.15 -6.88
C GLU A 175 17.35 -3.42 -5.53
N LEU A 176 17.69 -2.12 -5.54
CA LEU A 176 17.65 -1.27 -4.35
C LEU A 176 16.20 -1.02 -3.90
N LYS A 177 16.03 -0.91 -2.60
CA LYS A 177 14.76 -0.48 -2.02
C LYS A 177 14.46 0.98 -2.37
N ALA A 178 13.19 1.37 -2.23
CA ALA A 178 12.73 2.71 -2.56
C ALA A 178 13.50 3.84 -1.86
N ASP A 179 13.90 3.65 -0.61
CA ASP A 179 14.65 4.66 0.15
C ASP A 179 16.13 4.78 -0.27
N GLU A 180 16.64 3.84 -1.06
CA GLU A 180 18.05 3.74 -1.45
C GLU A 180 18.33 4.27 -2.86
N HIS A 181 17.32 4.24 -3.76
CA HIS A 181 17.56 4.54 -5.18
C HIS A 181 17.86 6.03 -5.43
N GLY A 182 17.25 6.97 -4.70
CA GLY A 182 17.52 8.40 -4.82
C GLY A 182 18.99 8.74 -4.47
N PRO A 183 19.48 8.38 -3.27
CA PRO A 183 20.89 8.51 -2.91
C PRO A 183 21.83 7.82 -3.90
N ALA A 184 21.54 6.59 -4.33
CA ALA A 184 22.37 5.86 -5.30
C ALA A 184 22.44 6.57 -6.67
N LEU A 185 21.35 7.22 -7.09
CA LEU A 185 21.30 8.04 -8.30
C LEU A 185 22.24 9.25 -8.17
N CYS A 186 22.13 10.00 -7.08
CA CYS A 186 22.94 11.19 -6.84
C CYS A 186 24.43 10.87 -6.65
N ASP A 187 24.74 9.71 -6.03
CA ASP A 187 26.10 9.17 -5.87
C ASP A 187 26.70 8.61 -7.18
N ASN A 188 25.99 8.69 -8.31
CA ASN A 188 26.41 8.13 -9.58
C ASN A 188 26.65 6.60 -9.56
N LYS A 189 25.95 5.87 -8.68
CA LYS A 189 25.98 4.40 -8.64
C LYS A 189 25.03 3.77 -9.66
N ILE A 190 23.93 4.48 -9.99
CA ILE A 190 22.97 4.13 -11.04
C ILE A 190 22.74 5.34 -11.95
N ASP A 191 22.28 5.11 -13.18
CA ASP A 191 21.97 6.17 -14.16
C ASP A 191 20.50 6.55 -14.13
N ALA A 192 19.63 5.61 -13.76
CA ALA A 192 18.20 5.80 -13.62
C ALA A 192 17.57 4.79 -12.64
N PHE A 193 16.35 5.09 -12.22
CA PHE A 193 15.51 4.13 -11.52
C PHE A 193 14.07 4.18 -12.01
N PHE A 194 13.39 3.03 -11.92
CA PHE A 194 11.95 2.88 -12.14
C PHE A 194 11.26 2.77 -10.79
N TYR A 195 10.13 3.46 -10.62
CA TYR A 195 9.37 3.43 -9.38
C TYR A 195 7.87 3.63 -9.62
N ALA A 196 7.05 2.73 -9.09
CA ALA A 196 5.60 2.88 -9.03
C ALA A 196 5.25 3.63 -7.74
N VAL A 197 4.73 4.85 -7.86
CA VAL A 197 4.47 5.69 -6.68
C VAL A 197 3.43 6.77 -6.96
N GLY A 198 2.66 7.14 -5.93
CA GLY A 198 1.81 8.33 -5.97
C GLY A 198 2.63 9.62 -5.97
N HIS A 199 2.06 10.67 -6.54
CA HIS A 199 2.70 11.99 -6.65
C HIS A 199 1.93 13.06 -5.86
N PRO A 200 2.65 14.03 -5.22
CA PRO A 200 4.10 14.11 -5.08
C PRO A 200 4.70 13.06 -4.15
N SER A 201 5.96 12.70 -4.35
CA SER A 201 6.69 11.75 -3.53
C SER A 201 8.09 12.25 -3.20
N ALA A 202 8.54 12.07 -1.96
CA ALA A 202 9.87 12.46 -1.52
C ALA A 202 10.96 11.69 -2.30
N ASN A 203 10.76 10.39 -2.58
CA ASN A 203 11.69 9.59 -3.38
C ASN A 203 11.99 10.19 -4.77
N ILE A 204 11.06 10.96 -5.34
CA ILE A 204 11.23 11.64 -6.63
C ILE A 204 11.73 13.07 -6.43
N GLN A 205 11.20 13.77 -5.44
CA GLN A 205 11.56 15.17 -5.14
C GLN A 205 13.04 15.31 -4.73
N ASP A 206 13.50 14.40 -3.85
CA ASP A 206 14.83 14.49 -3.27
C ASP A 206 15.96 14.43 -4.32
N PRO A 207 16.05 13.43 -5.21
CA PRO A 207 17.10 13.41 -6.23
C PRO A 207 16.95 14.52 -7.28
N ILE A 208 15.73 14.97 -7.59
CA ILE A 208 15.53 16.11 -8.49
C ILE A 208 16.13 17.38 -7.87
N THR A 209 15.89 17.60 -6.57
CA THR A 209 16.39 18.78 -5.86
C THR A 209 17.89 18.69 -5.56
N ALA A 210 18.35 17.52 -5.12
CA ALA A 210 19.72 17.33 -4.64
C ALA A 210 20.75 17.23 -5.75
N CYS A 211 20.42 16.59 -6.88
CA CYS A 211 21.38 16.31 -7.95
C CYS A 211 20.84 16.57 -9.36
N GLY A 212 19.74 17.34 -9.50
CA GLY A 212 19.23 17.76 -10.79
C GLY A 212 18.69 16.63 -11.66
N ALA A 213 18.21 15.54 -11.06
CA ALA A 213 17.60 14.44 -11.79
C ALA A 213 16.35 14.90 -12.55
N GLN A 214 15.96 14.17 -13.57
CA GLN A 214 14.83 14.50 -14.44
C GLN A 214 13.88 13.33 -14.63
N LEU A 215 12.61 13.63 -14.86
CA LEU A 215 11.61 12.65 -15.27
C LEU A 215 11.83 12.24 -16.73
N VAL A 216 11.64 10.97 -17.02
CA VAL A 216 11.72 10.42 -18.38
C VAL A 216 10.35 9.88 -18.79
N PRO A 217 9.82 10.27 -19.95
CA PRO A 217 8.56 9.74 -20.46
C PRO A 217 8.62 8.22 -20.64
N LEU A 218 7.51 7.55 -20.33
CA LEU A 218 7.35 6.11 -20.50
C LEU A 218 6.15 5.84 -21.42
N THR A 219 6.43 5.79 -22.71
CA THR A 219 5.44 5.67 -23.80
C THR A 219 5.95 4.71 -24.89
N GLY A 220 5.13 4.43 -25.88
CA GLY A 220 5.51 3.62 -27.03
C GLY A 220 4.70 2.33 -27.15
N ALA A 221 5.00 1.54 -28.17
CA ALA A 221 4.19 0.37 -28.57
C ALA A 221 4.03 -0.68 -27.47
N ALA A 222 5.07 -0.91 -26.64
CA ALA A 222 5.01 -1.85 -25.51
C ALA A 222 4.01 -1.36 -24.45
N VAL A 223 4.06 -0.07 -24.11
CA VAL A 223 3.11 0.56 -23.18
C VAL A 223 1.69 0.51 -23.74
N ASP A 224 1.51 0.85 -25.02
CA ASP A 224 0.21 0.79 -25.68
C ASP A 224 -0.39 -0.62 -25.63
N LYS A 225 0.45 -1.64 -25.87
CA LYS A 225 0.06 -3.04 -25.76
C LYS A 225 -0.34 -3.41 -24.34
N LEU A 226 0.47 -3.05 -23.35
CA LEU A 226 0.18 -3.34 -21.94
C LEU A 226 -1.15 -2.71 -21.50
N VAL A 227 -1.37 -1.44 -21.80
CA VAL A 227 -2.62 -0.74 -21.44
C VAL A 227 -3.83 -1.35 -22.15
N LYS A 228 -3.67 -1.83 -23.40
CA LYS A 228 -4.74 -2.51 -24.12
C LYS A 228 -5.06 -3.89 -23.54
N ASP A 229 -4.05 -4.66 -23.18
CA ASP A 229 -4.17 -6.09 -22.85
C ASP A 229 -4.41 -6.34 -21.35
N ARG A 230 -4.17 -5.34 -20.49
CA ARG A 230 -4.22 -5.46 -19.03
C ARG A 230 -5.23 -4.49 -18.42
N PRO A 231 -6.29 -4.98 -17.75
CA PRO A 231 -7.39 -4.15 -17.25
C PRO A 231 -6.99 -3.23 -16.08
N TYR A 232 -5.84 -3.45 -15.50
CA TYR A 232 -5.32 -2.67 -14.35
C TYR A 232 -4.38 -1.55 -14.77
N TYR A 233 -3.99 -1.44 -16.04
CA TYR A 233 -3.14 -0.35 -16.54
C TYR A 233 -3.96 0.74 -17.24
N ALA A 234 -3.57 1.99 -17.01
CA ALA A 234 -4.13 3.15 -17.71
C ALA A 234 -3.02 4.12 -18.09
N LYS A 235 -3.18 4.81 -19.23
CA LYS A 235 -2.33 5.95 -19.57
C LYS A 235 -2.62 7.11 -18.65
N VAL A 236 -1.57 7.71 -18.12
CA VAL A 236 -1.63 8.84 -17.19
C VAL A 236 -0.50 9.82 -17.46
N ASN A 237 -0.56 11.00 -16.84
CA ASN A 237 0.52 11.96 -16.86
C ASN A 237 0.94 12.29 -15.42
N ILE A 238 2.25 12.39 -15.18
CA ILE A 238 2.77 13.09 -14.00
C ILE A 238 2.61 14.58 -14.29
N PRO A 239 1.92 15.37 -13.43
CA PRO A 239 1.65 16.77 -13.70
C PRO A 239 2.92 17.60 -13.91
N GLY A 240 2.91 18.48 -14.89
CA GLY A 240 3.98 19.45 -15.10
C GLY A 240 4.05 20.44 -13.94
N GLY A 241 5.26 20.92 -13.64
CA GLY A 241 5.50 21.87 -12.56
C GLY A 241 5.47 21.27 -11.15
N LEU A 242 5.13 19.97 -11.02
CA LEU A 242 5.11 19.30 -9.73
C LEU A 242 6.51 19.15 -9.12
N TYR A 243 7.51 18.97 -9.96
CA TYR A 243 8.91 18.83 -9.59
C TYR A 243 9.77 19.86 -10.31
N ALA A 244 10.76 20.42 -9.61
CA ALA A 244 11.66 21.42 -10.18
C ALA A 244 12.32 20.92 -11.48
N GLY A 245 12.48 21.80 -12.48
CA GLY A 245 13.08 21.42 -13.76
C GLY A 245 12.22 20.54 -14.68
N ASN A 246 10.99 20.19 -14.27
CA ASN A 246 10.03 19.38 -15.05
C ASN A 246 8.73 20.18 -15.29
N PRO A 247 8.76 21.24 -16.15
CA PRO A 247 7.63 22.16 -16.31
C PRO A 247 6.45 21.54 -17.07
N ASN A 248 6.70 20.56 -17.91
CA ASN A 248 5.69 19.93 -18.76
C ASN A 248 5.17 18.63 -18.14
N PRO A 249 3.91 18.23 -18.42
CA PRO A 249 3.43 16.90 -18.05
C PRO A 249 4.32 15.81 -18.63
N THR A 250 4.64 14.79 -17.83
CA THR A 250 5.42 13.64 -18.27
C THR A 250 4.47 12.48 -18.54
N PRO A 251 4.28 12.09 -19.82
CA PRO A 251 3.37 11.00 -20.18
C PRO A 251 3.96 9.65 -19.74
N THR A 252 3.08 8.80 -19.18
CA THR A 252 3.40 7.46 -18.71
C THR A 252 2.14 6.61 -18.67
N TYR A 253 2.21 5.47 -18.05
CA TYR A 253 1.07 4.64 -17.65
C TYR A 253 1.21 4.26 -16.18
N GLY A 254 0.18 3.66 -15.60
CA GLY A 254 0.25 3.32 -14.19
C GLY A 254 -0.92 2.47 -13.72
N VAL A 255 -0.94 2.29 -12.44
CA VAL A 255 -1.91 1.50 -11.66
C VAL A 255 -2.55 2.36 -10.57
N LEU A 256 -3.37 1.73 -9.73
CA LEU A 256 -3.89 2.34 -8.49
C LEU A 256 -3.26 1.66 -7.28
N ALA A 257 -2.95 2.44 -6.26
CA ALA A 257 -2.69 1.95 -4.92
C ALA A 257 -3.99 1.40 -4.32
N THR A 258 -3.96 0.23 -3.71
CA THR A 258 -5.13 -0.38 -3.08
C THR A 258 -4.81 -0.85 -1.66
N MET A 259 -5.81 -0.76 -0.78
CA MET A 259 -5.79 -1.42 0.52
C MET A 259 -6.39 -2.81 0.35
N VAL A 260 -5.64 -3.82 0.76
CA VAL A 260 -6.05 -5.22 0.71
C VAL A 260 -5.94 -5.88 2.09
N THR A 261 -6.68 -6.97 2.27
CA THR A 261 -6.72 -7.77 3.50
C THR A 261 -7.08 -9.22 3.18
N SER A 262 -7.17 -10.07 4.19
CA SER A 262 -7.66 -11.46 4.08
C SER A 262 -9.14 -11.55 4.46
N ALA A 263 -9.88 -12.47 3.83
CA ALA A 263 -11.22 -12.86 4.24
C ALA A 263 -11.29 -13.36 5.71
N LYS A 264 -10.13 -13.70 6.29
CA LYS A 264 -10.02 -14.17 7.69
C LYS A 264 -10.03 -13.02 8.71
N VAL A 265 -9.79 -11.77 8.28
CA VAL A 265 -9.89 -10.61 9.17
C VAL A 265 -11.37 -10.40 9.51
N PRO A 266 -11.74 -10.23 10.80
CA PRO A 266 -13.13 -10.09 11.19
C PRO A 266 -13.84 -8.91 10.51
N GLU A 267 -15.09 -9.12 10.12
CA GLU A 267 -15.94 -8.13 9.43
C GLU A 267 -15.94 -6.78 10.16
N GLU A 268 -16.15 -6.80 11.48
CA GLU A 268 -16.18 -5.58 12.30
C GLU A 268 -14.86 -4.80 12.25
N THR A 269 -13.72 -5.49 12.18
CA THR A 269 -12.41 -4.82 12.09
C THR A 269 -12.27 -4.04 10.80
N VAL A 270 -12.65 -4.65 9.67
CA VAL A 270 -12.60 -3.98 8.37
C VAL A 270 -13.65 -2.88 8.27
N TYR A 271 -14.86 -3.12 8.81
CA TYR A 271 -15.90 -2.09 8.88
C TYR A 271 -15.41 -0.85 9.63
N GLN A 272 -14.80 -1.00 10.81
CA GLN A 272 -14.28 0.12 11.60
C GLN A 272 -13.14 0.85 10.90
N LEU A 273 -12.26 0.13 10.17
CA LEU A 273 -11.20 0.77 9.38
C LEU A 273 -11.80 1.64 8.26
N VAL A 274 -12.74 1.09 7.51
CA VAL A 274 -13.41 1.80 6.41
C VAL A 274 -14.17 3.02 6.95
N LYS A 275 -14.91 2.84 8.04
CA LYS A 275 -15.64 3.90 8.73
C LYS A 275 -14.72 5.02 9.20
N ALA A 276 -13.59 4.69 9.81
CA ALA A 276 -12.63 5.69 10.28
C ALA A 276 -12.09 6.57 9.14
N VAL A 277 -11.83 6.00 7.97
CA VAL A 277 -11.36 6.73 6.79
C VAL A 277 -12.48 7.62 6.21
N PHE A 278 -13.64 7.05 5.93
CA PHE A 278 -14.68 7.77 5.16
C PHE A 278 -15.51 8.73 6.00
N GLU A 279 -15.63 8.53 7.30
CA GLU A 279 -16.27 9.53 8.19
C GLU A 279 -15.34 10.70 8.51
N ASN A 280 -14.03 10.53 8.36
CA ASN A 280 -13.03 11.60 8.49
C ASN A 280 -12.39 11.94 7.14
N PHE A 281 -13.12 11.81 6.04
CA PHE A 281 -12.57 11.84 4.69
C PHE A 281 -11.84 13.16 4.35
N GLU A 282 -12.41 14.31 4.73
CA GLU A 282 -11.76 15.61 4.51
C GLU A 282 -10.50 15.78 5.38
N GLU A 283 -10.43 15.17 6.55
CA GLU A 283 -9.19 15.09 7.34
C GLU A 283 -8.18 14.17 6.64
N PHE A 284 -8.61 13.00 6.16
CA PHE A 284 -7.77 12.06 5.42
C PHE A 284 -7.10 12.72 4.21
N LYS A 285 -7.86 13.44 3.38
CA LYS A 285 -7.34 14.16 2.20
C LYS A 285 -6.24 15.16 2.53
N LYS A 286 -6.28 15.78 3.71
CA LYS A 286 -5.27 16.76 4.15
C LYS A 286 -3.98 16.14 4.68
N LEU A 287 -3.95 14.83 4.93
CA LEU A 287 -2.79 14.17 5.52
C LEU A 287 -1.64 13.94 4.53
N HIS A 288 -1.93 13.95 3.22
CA HIS A 288 -0.89 13.91 2.19
C HIS A 288 -1.40 14.54 0.88
N PRO A 289 -0.57 15.30 0.13
CA PRO A 289 -1.02 15.95 -1.11
C PRO A 289 -1.54 14.97 -2.19
N ALA A 290 -1.00 13.75 -2.26
CA ALA A 290 -1.49 12.72 -3.18
C ALA A 290 -2.95 12.30 -2.94
N PHE A 291 -3.55 12.66 -1.79
CA PHE A 291 -4.94 12.31 -1.46
C PHE A 291 -5.93 13.44 -1.83
N ALA A 292 -5.43 14.60 -2.24
CA ALA A 292 -6.27 15.79 -2.44
C ALA A 292 -7.41 15.60 -3.44
N ALA A 293 -7.20 14.78 -4.48
CA ALA A 293 -8.16 14.51 -5.55
C ALA A 293 -9.01 13.25 -5.32
N LEU A 294 -8.91 12.60 -4.15
CA LEU A 294 -9.67 11.38 -3.88
C LEU A 294 -11.17 11.66 -3.77
N GLU A 295 -11.96 10.74 -4.34
CA GLU A 295 -13.42 10.75 -4.28
C GLU A 295 -13.93 9.40 -3.76
N PRO A 296 -14.76 9.34 -2.72
CA PRO A 296 -15.17 8.09 -2.08
C PRO A 296 -15.74 7.05 -3.03
N LYS A 297 -16.62 7.47 -3.95
CA LYS A 297 -17.26 6.55 -4.91
C LYS A 297 -16.25 5.95 -5.91
N GLU A 298 -15.20 6.69 -6.26
CA GLU A 298 -14.14 6.19 -7.13
C GLU A 298 -13.24 5.20 -6.40
N MET A 299 -12.94 5.46 -5.12
CA MET A 299 -12.11 4.58 -4.29
C MET A 299 -12.72 3.19 -4.09
N VAL A 300 -14.04 3.05 -4.13
CA VAL A 300 -14.71 1.75 -3.96
C VAL A 300 -14.91 0.98 -5.27
N LYS A 301 -14.67 1.61 -6.43
CA LYS A 301 -14.91 1.02 -7.76
C LYS A 301 -13.62 0.75 -8.52
N ASN A 302 -12.72 1.74 -8.56
CA ASN A 302 -11.55 1.70 -9.42
C ASN A 302 -10.42 0.88 -8.79
N GLY A 303 -9.67 0.11 -9.60
CA GLY A 303 -8.54 -0.69 -9.14
C GLY A 303 -8.89 -1.88 -8.23
N VAL A 304 -10.18 -2.15 -8.02
CA VAL A 304 -10.67 -3.24 -7.17
C VAL A 304 -10.88 -4.48 -8.03
N SER A 305 -9.91 -5.39 -8.04
CA SER A 305 -9.94 -6.64 -8.83
C SER A 305 -10.20 -7.89 -7.97
N ALA A 306 -9.88 -7.85 -6.68
CA ALA A 306 -10.28 -8.87 -5.71
C ALA A 306 -11.73 -8.62 -5.23
N PRO A 307 -12.45 -9.65 -4.75
CA PRO A 307 -13.73 -9.45 -4.09
C PRO A 307 -13.60 -8.49 -2.90
N LEU A 308 -14.57 -7.60 -2.71
CA LEU A 308 -14.61 -6.73 -1.54
C LEU A 308 -14.73 -7.54 -0.24
N HIS A 309 -14.08 -7.07 0.82
CA HIS A 309 -14.28 -7.63 2.15
C HIS A 309 -15.71 -7.35 2.65
N PRO A 310 -16.40 -8.31 3.31
CA PRO A 310 -17.77 -8.11 3.79
C PRO A 310 -17.95 -6.84 4.66
N GLY A 311 -16.99 -6.54 5.54
CA GLY A 311 -17.02 -5.34 6.37
C GLY A 311 -16.92 -4.04 5.58
N ALA A 312 -16.15 -4.03 4.48
CA ALA A 312 -16.10 -2.89 3.57
C ALA A 312 -17.42 -2.74 2.79
N ALA A 313 -17.90 -3.84 2.21
CA ALA A 313 -19.15 -3.87 1.47
C ALA A 313 -20.37 -3.42 2.32
N LYS A 314 -20.40 -3.83 3.61
CA LYS A 314 -21.44 -3.38 4.55
C LYS A 314 -21.47 -1.86 4.66
N TYR A 315 -20.34 -1.23 4.93
CA TYR A 315 -20.25 0.24 5.04
C TYR A 315 -20.67 0.94 3.73
N TYR A 316 -20.23 0.42 2.57
CA TYR A 316 -20.55 1.01 1.28
C TYR A 316 -22.04 0.93 0.93
N LYS A 317 -22.71 -0.16 1.30
CA LYS A 317 -24.18 -0.30 1.17
C LYS A 317 -24.90 0.71 2.06
N GLU A 318 -24.48 0.91 3.30
CA GLU A 318 -25.05 1.90 4.22
C GLU A 318 -24.94 3.33 3.67
N LYS A 319 -23.85 3.62 2.91
CA LYS A 319 -23.65 4.93 2.25
C LYS A 319 -24.31 5.05 0.87
N GLY A 320 -24.89 3.98 0.34
CA GLY A 320 -25.48 3.98 -1.01
C GLY A 320 -24.45 4.11 -2.14
N TRP A 321 -23.23 3.56 -1.94
CA TRP A 321 -22.16 3.57 -2.94
C TRP A 321 -22.09 2.29 -3.75
N MET A 322 -22.85 1.29 -3.34
CA MET A 322 -23.01 -0.02 -3.99
C MET A 322 -24.49 -0.36 -4.18
#